data_c5a0b3f269216a3dbadc8edec716b465
#
_entry.id   c5a0b3f269216a3dbadc8edec716b465
#
_cell.length_a   1.000
_cell.length_b   1.000
_cell.length_c   1.000
_cell.angle_alpha   90.00
_cell.angle_beta   90.00
_cell.angle_gamma   90.00
#
_symmetry.space_group_name_H-M   'P 1'
#
loop_
_entity.id
_entity.type
_entity.pdbx_description
1 polymer ?
#
loop_
_entity_poly.entity_id
_entity_poly.type
_entity_poly.pdbx_seq_one_letter_code
_entity_poly.pdbx_strand_id
1 'polypeptide(L)'
;AVESEVEMLQTHREHKDRLPGVKLPESVVVTSNLESACNGFDLIVFSVASPYVRSTAKKASEFIPKGQRIVNVAKGIENDTLMTLRDIICEEMPGMDVSVLSGPSHAEEVSIGMPTTVVVGSTSKETAKYVQKIFMNDRFRVYTSPDITGIELGGSIKNVIALAAGVCDGLGLGDNTKAALITRGITEIARLGVAMGGHMETFCGLSGIG
;
A
#
# COMPACT_ATOMS: atom_id res chain seq x y z
N ALA A 1 6.60 16.17 5.64
CA ALA A 1 5.27 16.52 6.13
C ALA A 1 5.04 18.03 5.93
N VAL A 2 3.80 18.42 5.68
CA VAL A 2 3.40 19.83 5.64
C VAL A 2 3.21 20.25 7.10
N GLU A 3 3.89 21.32 7.54
CA GLU A 3 3.85 21.74 8.95
C GLU A 3 2.43 21.97 9.48
N SER A 4 1.57 22.57 8.66
CA SER A 4 0.15 22.78 9.00
C SER A 4 -0.64 21.48 9.23
N GLU A 5 -0.33 20.40 8.50
CA GLU A 5 -0.95 19.08 8.73
C GLU A 5 -0.46 18.47 10.05
N VAL A 6 0.82 18.61 10.36
CA VAL A 6 1.39 18.13 11.63
C VAL A 6 0.75 18.86 12.81
N GLU A 7 0.65 20.19 12.76
CA GLU A 7 0.02 21.01 13.79
C GLU A 7 -1.47 20.64 13.98
N MET A 8 -2.20 20.45 12.88
CA MET A 8 -3.60 20.02 12.91
C MET A 8 -3.74 18.66 13.61
N LEU A 9 -2.90 17.68 13.26
CA LEU A 9 -2.92 16.34 13.85
C LEU A 9 -2.48 16.34 15.33
N GLN A 10 -1.52 17.17 15.72
CA GLN A 10 -1.12 17.34 17.11
C GLN A 10 -2.23 17.96 17.95
N THR A 11 -2.89 19.00 17.42
CA THR A 11 -3.91 19.78 18.15
C THR A 11 -5.25 19.05 18.21
N HIS A 12 -5.71 18.50 17.07
CA HIS A 12 -7.06 17.94 16.96
C HIS A 12 -7.10 16.43 17.05
N ARG A 13 -5.96 15.75 16.93
CA ARG A 13 -5.86 14.28 16.88
C ARG A 13 -6.71 13.68 15.75
N GLU A 14 -6.89 14.43 14.65
CA GLU A 14 -7.76 14.07 13.53
C GLU A 14 -7.31 14.81 12.28
N HIS A 15 -7.34 14.14 11.14
CA HIS A 15 -7.17 14.79 9.84
C HIS A 15 -8.54 15.18 9.28
N LYS A 16 -8.97 16.40 9.56
CA LYS A 16 -10.35 16.87 9.28
C LYS A 16 -10.74 16.82 7.81
N ASP A 17 -9.77 17.03 6.91
CA ASP A 17 -10.04 17.14 5.48
C ASP A 17 -9.99 15.79 4.77
N ARG A 18 -9.10 14.86 5.20
CA ARG A 18 -8.89 13.58 4.51
C ARG A 18 -9.55 12.39 5.18
N LEU A 19 -9.72 12.42 6.50
CA LEU A 19 -10.31 11.32 7.26
C LEU A 19 -11.11 11.87 8.44
N PRO A 20 -12.20 12.61 8.18
CA PRO A 20 -13.01 13.23 9.22
C PRO A 20 -13.68 12.18 10.12
N GLY A 21 -13.77 12.50 11.41
CA GLY A 21 -14.39 11.63 12.41
C GLY A 21 -13.49 10.54 12.99
N VAL A 22 -12.27 10.36 12.45
CA VAL A 22 -11.32 9.37 12.95
C VAL A 22 -10.28 10.01 13.84
N LYS A 23 -10.26 9.64 15.12
CA LYS A 23 -9.32 10.16 16.11
C LYS A 23 -8.07 9.29 16.22
N LEU A 24 -6.90 9.92 16.20
CA LEU A 24 -5.64 9.26 16.51
C LEU A 24 -5.59 8.90 17.99
N PRO A 25 -5.21 7.67 18.37
CA PRO A 25 -4.96 7.30 19.76
C PRO A 25 -3.91 8.23 20.40
N GLU A 26 -4.02 8.47 21.70
CA GLU A 26 -3.07 9.33 22.44
C GLU A 26 -1.63 8.82 22.38
N SER A 27 -1.45 7.50 22.27
CA SER A 27 -0.14 6.85 22.13
C SER A 27 0.58 7.15 20.81
N VAL A 28 -0.12 7.67 19.80
CA VAL A 28 0.49 8.03 18.51
C VAL A 28 1.20 9.38 18.64
N VAL A 29 2.50 9.39 18.44
CA VAL A 29 3.31 10.62 18.39
C VAL A 29 3.30 11.16 16.95
N VAL A 30 2.86 12.42 16.81
CA VAL A 30 2.88 13.12 15.52
C VAL A 30 4.09 14.04 15.48
N THR A 31 4.95 13.90 14.48
CA THR A 31 6.18 14.69 14.35
C THR A 31 6.50 15.00 12.89
N SER A 32 7.12 16.15 12.64
CA SER A 32 7.76 16.49 11.36
C SER A 32 9.24 16.07 11.31
N ASN A 33 9.82 15.65 12.42
CA ASN A 33 11.20 15.21 12.51
C ASN A 33 11.33 13.76 12.01
N LEU A 34 11.97 13.59 10.85
CA LEU A 34 12.11 12.29 10.20
C LEU A 34 13.04 11.34 10.98
N GLU A 35 14.09 11.85 11.61
CA GLU A 35 14.99 11.07 12.45
C GLU A 35 14.22 10.42 13.61
N SER A 36 13.45 11.20 14.36
CA SER A 36 12.65 10.70 15.47
C SER A 36 11.54 9.74 15.03
N ALA A 37 11.04 9.89 13.79
CA ALA A 37 10.04 8.99 13.22
C ALA A 37 10.62 7.66 12.71
N CYS A 38 11.92 7.59 12.45
CA CYS A 38 12.56 6.42 11.85
C CYS A 38 13.45 5.61 12.82
N ASN A 39 13.89 6.21 13.91
CA ASN A 39 14.89 5.60 14.79
C ASN A 39 14.25 4.87 15.98
N GLY A 40 14.72 3.65 16.26
CA GLY A 40 14.33 2.89 17.44
C GLY A 40 13.03 2.10 17.31
N PHE A 41 12.54 1.86 16.10
CA PHE A 41 11.32 1.08 15.84
C PHE A 41 11.61 -0.30 15.26
N ASP A 42 10.79 -1.29 15.60
CA ASP A 42 10.90 -2.67 15.10
C ASP A 42 10.40 -2.81 13.66
N LEU A 43 9.49 -1.96 13.23
CA LEU A 43 8.90 -1.93 11.89
C LEU A 43 8.66 -0.50 11.45
N ILE A 44 9.06 -0.18 10.23
CA ILE A 44 8.76 1.10 9.59
C ILE A 44 7.68 0.89 8.51
N VAL A 45 6.63 1.68 8.56
CA VAL A 45 5.52 1.65 7.60
C VAL A 45 5.66 2.82 6.63
N PHE A 46 5.90 2.51 5.36
CA PHE A 46 5.85 3.50 4.28
C PHE A 46 4.41 3.66 3.79
N SER A 47 3.77 4.73 4.24
CA SER A 47 2.42 5.14 3.82
C SER A 47 2.48 6.51 3.15
N VAL A 48 3.33 6.62 2.14
CA VAL A 48 3.64 7.87 1.43
C VAL A 48 3.02 7.80 0.04
N ALA A 49 2.42 8.90 -0.43
CA ALA A 49 1.89 8.96 -1.79
C ALA A 49 2.99 8.64 -2.82
N SER A 50 2.67 7.83 -3.83
CA SER A 50 3.64 7.24 -4.76
C SER A 50 4.66 8.23 -5.37
N PRO A 51 4.30 9.49 -5.75
CA PRO A 51 5.27 10.43 -6.30
C PRO A 51 6.36 10.87 -5.31
N TYR A 52 6.15 10.64 -4.02
CA TYR A 52 7.09 11.08 -2.97
C TYR A 52 7.87 9.93 -2.33
N VAL A 53 7.64 8.67 -2.74
CA VAL A 53 8.29 7.50 -2.13
C VAL A 53 9.80 7.58 -2.28
N ARG A 54 10.33 7.81 -3.48
CA ARG A 54 11.77 7.94 -3.73
C ARG A 54 12.42 9.01 -2.87
N SER A 55 11.90 10.23 -2.91
CA SER A 55 12.47 11.34 -2.16
C SER A 55 12.39 11.12 -0.63
N THR A 56 11.34 10.46 -0.17
CA THR A 56 11.18 10.12 1.25
C THR A 56 12.13 8.99 1.66
N ALA A 57 12.26 7.94 0.85
CA ALA A 57 13.18 6.83 1.08
C ALA A 57 14.63 7.33 1.15
N LYS A 58 15.03 8.17 0.18
CA LYS A 58 16.36 8.79 0.17
C LYS A 58 16.68 9.58 1.45
N LYS A 59 15.73 10.40 1.92
CA LYS A 59 15.90 11.15 3.18
C LYS A 59 15.91 10.23 4.41
N ALA A 60 15.03 9.22 4.43
CA ALA A 60 14.93 8.29 5.55
C ALA A 60 16.14 7.36 5.67
N SER A 61 16.85 7.09 4.57
CA SER A 61 18.04 6.22 4.55
C SER A 61 19.14 6.68 5.48
N GLU A 62 19.20 7.98 5.81
CA GLU A 62 20.18 8.54 6.73
C GLU A 62 19.94 8.12 8.19
N PHE A 63 18.72 7.76 8.54
CA PHE A 63 18.27 7.51 9.92
C PHE A 63 17.88 6.05 10.18
N ILE A 64 17.68 5.25 9.14
CA ILE A 64 17.21 3.87 9.24
C ILE A 64 18.42 2.92 9.23
N PRO A 65 18.64 2.10 10.28
CA PRO A 65 19.75 1.16 10.31
C PRO A 65 19.58 0.03 9.29
N LYS A 66 20.70 -0.50 8.78
CA LYS A 66 20.69 -1.65 7.86
C LYS A 66 20.01 -2.86 8.48
N GLY A 67 19.27 -3.60 7.67
CA GLY A 67 18.51 -4.77 8.11
C GLY A 67 17.15 -4.44 8.74
N GLN A 68 16.79 -3.16 8.79
CA GLN A 68 15.49 -2.73 9.29
C GLN A 68 14.36 -3.34 8.46
N ARG A 69 13.32 -3.82 9.14
CA ARG A 69 12.07 -4.26 8.49
C ARG A 69 11.25 -3.04 8.07
N ILE A 70 10.88 -3.04 6.81
CA ILE A 70 10.05 -1.99 6.21
C ILE A 70 8.84 -2.66 5.56
N VAL A 71 7.65 -2.08 5.71
CA VAL A 71 6.47 -2.46 4.95
C VAL A 71 5.94 -1.26 4.16
N ASN A 72 5.86 -1.41 2.84
CA ASN A 72 5.21 -0.43 1.99
C ASN A 72 3.72 -0.75 1.88
N VAL A 73 2.86 0.21 2.19
CA VAL A 73 1.39 0.12 2.05
C VAL A 73 0.86 1.02 0.94
N ALA A 74 1.72 1.85 0.34
CA ALA A 74 1.36 2.69 -0.80
C ALA A 74 1.24 1.85 -2.08
N LYS A 75 0.40 2.32 -3.00
CA LYS A 75 0.18 1.69 -4.31
C LYS A 75 0.64 2.64 -5.41
N GLY A 76 1.27 2.10 -6.45
CA GLY A 76 1.72 2.89 -7.59
C GLY A 76 2.97 2.35 -8.25
N ILE A 77 3.30 2.98 -9.36
CA ILE A 77 4.50 2.75 -10.17
C ILE A 77 5.11 4.12 -10.45
N GLU A 78 6.42 4.24 -10.39
CA GLU A 78 7.11 5.49 -10.71
C GLU A 78 7.03 5.79 -12.21
N ASN A 79 6.67 7.01 -12.58
CA ASN A 79 6.41 7.36 -13.98
C ASN A 79 7.64 7.25 -14.90
N ASP A 80 8.79 7.70 -14.43
CA ASP A 80 9.98 7.81 -15.28
C ASP A 80 10.74 6.48 -15.45
N THR A 81 10.81 5.71 -14.37
CA THR A 81 11.58 4.45 -14.33
C THR A 81 10.72 3.19 -14.49
N LEU A 82 9.41 3.32 -14.32
CA LEU A 82 8.43 2.22 -14.26
C LEU A 82 8.72 1.21 -13.12
N MET A 83 9.52 1.60 -12.13
CA MET A 83 9.83 0.78 -10.97
C MET A 83 8.63 0.67 -10.02
N THR A 84 8.51 -0.48 -9.37
CA THR A 84 7.57 -0.62 -8.25
C THR A 84 8.05 0.18 -7.04
N LEU A 85 7.14 0.53 -6.14
CA LEU A 85 7.50 1.33 -4.97
C LEU A 85 8.46 0.59 -4.02
N ARG A 86 8.33 -0.73 -3.93
CA ARG A 86 9.27 -1.57 -3.17
C ARG A 86 10.67 -1.51 -3.77
N ASP A 87 10.79 -1.60 -5.08
CA ASP A 87 12.09 -1.57 -5.75
C ASP A 87 12.77 -0.20 -5.59
N ILE A 88 11.99 0.89 -5.63
CA ILE A 88 12.48 2.23 -5.30
C ILE A 88 13.04 2.29 -3.87
N ILE A 89 12.29 1.75 -2.90
CA ILE A 89 12.73 1.74 -1.51
C ILE A 89 14.02 0.92 -1.36
N CYS A 90 14.13 -0.23 -2.04
CA CYS A 90 15.35 -1.05 -2.04
C CYS A 90 16.54 -0.36 -2.72
N GLU A 91 16.31 0.41 -3.78
CA GLU A 91 17.36 1.18 -4.46
C GLU A 91 17.89 2.31 -3.57
N GLU A 92 17.01 3.10 -2.97
CA GLU A 92 17.40 4.23 -2.11
C GLU A 92 17.92 3.79 -0.71
N MET A 93 17.53 2.60 -0.27
CA MET A 93 17.88 2.03 1.04
C MET A 93 18.39 0.58 0.90
N PRO A 94 19.58 0.38 0.33
CA PRO A 94 20.11 -0.96 0.11
C PRO A 94 20.36 -1.71 1.43
N GLY A 95 19.99 -2.98 1.46
CA GLY A 95 20.16 -3.87 2.62
C GLY A 95 19.03 -3.81 3.64
N MET A 96 17.89 -3.18 3.31
CA MET A 96 16.66 -3.23 4.11
C MET A 96 15.83 -4.48 3.76
N ASP A 97 15.04 -4.93 4.74
CA ASP A 97 14.07 -6.02 4.56
C ASP A 97 12.70 -5.42 4.21
N VAL A 98 12.46 -5.21 2.91
CA VAL A 98 11.26 -4.52 2.42
C VAL A 98 10.19 -5.50 2.00
N SER A 99 9.05 -5.43 2.67
CA SER A 99 7.81 -6.13 2.36
C SER A 99 6.74 -5.17 1.83
N VAL A 100 5.67 -5.71 1.25
CA VAL A 100 4.52 -4.94 0.75
C VAL A 100 3.24 -5.45 1.38
N LEU A 101 2.29 -4.56 1.67
CA LEU A 101 0.95 -4.91 2.15
C LEU A 101 -0.07 -4.27 1.22
N SER A 102 -0.91 -5.09 0.57
CA SER A 102 -1.88 -4.62 -0.40
C SER A 102 -3.16 -5.46 -0.37
N GLY A 103 -4.23 -4.92 -0.93
CA GLY A 103 -5.56 -5.53 -1.00
C GLY A 103 -6.66 -4.46 -1.00
N PRO A 104 -7.93 -4.85 -0.95
CA PRO A 104 -9.05 -3.92 -0.78
C PRO A 104 -9.01 -3.32 0.64
N SER A 105 -8.53 -2.10 0.75
CA SER A 105 -8.28 -1.42 2.04
C SER A 105 -8.50 0.08 1.94
N HIS A 106 -9.74 0.49 1.64
CA HIS A 106 -10.14 1.90 1.71
C HIS A 106 -9.95 2.44 3.12
N ALA A 107 -9.28 3.60 3.24
CA ALA A 107 -8.93 4.17 4.54
C ALA A 107 -10.16 4.47 5.39
N GLU A 108 -11.23 4.94 4.77
CA GLU A 108 -12.50 5.27 5.41
C GLU A 108 -13.13 4.03 6.06
N GLU A 109 -13.12 2.90 5.38
CA GLU A 109 -13.68 1.64 5.90
C GLU A 109 -12.79 1.01 6.96
N VAL A 110 -11.48 0.96 6.71
CA VAL A 110 -10.50 0.40 7.67
C VAL A 110 -10.51 1.19 8.98
N SER A 111 -10.59 2.51 8.91
CA SER A 111 -10.55 3.38 10.09
C SER A 111 -11.73 3.24 11.04
N ILE A 112 -12.90 2.86 10.53
CA ILE A 112 -14.10 2.57 11.33
C ILE A 112 -14.25 1.08 11.67
N GLY A 113 -13.24 0.27 11.34
CA GLY A 113 -13.18 -1.15 11.67
C GLY A 113 -14.09 -2.04 10.84
N MET A 114 -14.37 -1.68 9.58
CA MET A 114 -15.05 -2.59 8.65
C MET A 114 -14.16 -3.81 8.35
N PRO A 115 -14.75 -5.01 8.23
CA PRO A 115 -14.00 -6.22 7.92
C PRO A 115 -13.19 -6.04 6.64
N THR A 116 -11.87 -6.20 6.75
CA THR A 116 -10.91 -5.97 5.67
C THR A 116 -9.98 -7.16 5.52
N THR A 117 -9.63 -7.49 4.29
CA THR A 117 -8.70 -8.57 3.98
C THR A 117 -7.61 -8.08 3.04
N VAL A 118 -6.35 -8.33 3.42
CA VAL A 118 -5.17 -7.92 2.65
C VAL A 118 -4.16 -9.05 2.55
N VAL A 119 -3.13 -8.86 1.73
CA VAL A 119 -2.01 -9.78 1.60
C VAL A 119 -0.69 -9.04 1.83
N VAL A 120 0.20 -9.66 2.60
CA VAL A 120 1.59 -9.23 2.74
C VAL A 120 2.50 -10.07 1.85
N GLY A 121 3.29 -9.38 1.02
CA GLY A 121 4.33 -9.95 0.18
C GLY A 121 5.70 -9.72 0.78
N SER A 122 6.52 -10.77 0.89
CA SER A 122 7.92 -10.68 1.32
C SER A 122 8.75 -11.81 0.76
N THR A 123 10.02 -11.55 0.49
CA THR A 123 11.01 -12.58 0.15
C THR A 123 11.36 -13.45 1.37
N SER A 124 11.18 -12.92 2.58
CA SER A 124 11.38 -13.60 3.85
C SER A 124 10.04 -14.06 4.43
N LYS A 125 9.88 -15.39 4.58
CA LYS A 125 8.70 -15.98 5.24
C LYS A 125 8.57 -15.52 6.70
N GLU A 126 9.69 -15.28 7.37
CA GLU A 126 9.73 -14.78 8.75
C GLU A 126 9.15 -13.36 8.79
N THR A 127 9.63 -12.47 7.92
CA THR A 127 9.14 -11.08 7.83
C THR A 127 7.67 -11.02 7.42
N ALA A 128 7.24 -11.85 6.46
CA ALA A 128 5.83 -11.94 6.11
C ALA A 128 4.95 -12.30 7.31
N LYS A 129 5.36 -13.28 8.11
CA LYS A 129 4.64 -13.69 9.34
C LYS A 129 4.70 -12.61 10.43
N TYR A 130 5.83 -11.93 10.54
CA TYR A 130 5.99 -10.83 11.50
C TYR A 130 5.02 -9.68 11.18
N VAL A 131 4.99 -9.22 9.94
CA VAL A 131 4.06 -8.18 9.48
C VAL A 131 2.61 -8.65 9.60
N GLN A 132 2.32 -9.89 9.20
CA GLN A 132 0.99 -10.50 9.39
C GLN A 132 0.54 -10.39 10.85
N LYS A 133 1.37 -10.78 11.80
CA LYS A 133 1.06 -10.76 13.23
C LYS A 133 0.79 -9.34 13.77
N ILE A 134 1.52 -8.34 13.27
CA ILE A 134 1.36 -6.94 13.71
C ILE A 134 0.04 -6.35 13.21
N PHE A 135 -0.30 -6.60 11.94
CA PHE A 135 -1.48 -5.98 11.32
C PHE A 135 -2.77 -6.78 11.54
N MET A 136 -2.69 -8.09 11.78
CA MET A 136 -3.88 -8.95 11.93
C MET A 136 -4.63 -8.67 13.23
N ASN A 137 -5.94 -8.51 13.12
CA ASN A 137 -6.87 -8.47 14.23
C ASN A 137 -8.24 -9.07 13.81
N ASP A 138 -9.24 -9.01 14.67
CA ASP A 138 -10.56 -9.62 14.45
C ASP A 138 -11.30 -9.07 13.22
N ARG A 139 -10.94 -7.88 12.76
CA ARG A 139 -11.55 -7.19 11.63
C ARG A 139 -10.60 -6.97 10.46
N PHE A 140 -9.31 -7.22 10.64
CA PHE A 140 -8.28 -7.02 9.61
C PHE A 140 -7.52 -8.32 9.39
N ARG A 141 -7.90 -9.06 8.34
CA ARG A 141 -7.30 -10.34 7.96
C ARG A 141 -6.11 -10.13 7.05
N VAL A 142 -4.97 -10.74 7.38
CA VAL A 142 -3.75 -10.67 6.58
C VAL A 142 -3.33 -12.05 6.11
N TYR A 143 -3.22 -12.25 4.80
CA TYR A 143 -2.61 -13.44 4.18
C TYR A 143 -1.15 -13.16 3.83
N THR A 144 -0.36 -14.21 3.60
CA THR A 144 1.05 -14.09 3.19
C THR A 144 1.26 -14.67 1.80
N SER A 145 2.13 -14.04 1.00
CA SER A 145 2.51 -14.53 -0.33
C SER A 145 3.99 -14.22 -0.61
N PRO A 146 4.72 -15.04 -1.34
CA PRO A 146 6.06 -14.73 -1.82
C PRO A 146 6.06 -13.84 -3.07
N ASP A 147 4.93 -13.69 -3.76
CA ASP A 147 4.81 -12.95 -5.03
C ASP A 147 4.63 -11.44 -4.79
N ILE A 148 5.74 -10.77 -4.45
CA ILE A 148 5.74 -9.32 -4.21
C ILE A 148 5.37 -8.56 -5.49
N THR A 149 5.95 -8.94 -6.63
CA THR A 149 5.72 -8.30 -7.92
C THR A 149 4.24 -8.32 -8.30
N GLY A 150 3.61 -9.50 -8.21
CA GLY A 150 2.19 -9.62 -8.50
C GLY A 150 1.31 -8.79 -7.57
N ILE A 151 1.65 -8.72 -6.27
CA ILE A 151 0.93 -7.91 -5.28
C ILE A 151 1.02 -6.42 -5.61
N GLU A 152 2.20 -5.89 -5.92
CA GLU A 152 2.39 -4.47 -6.24
C GLU A 152 1.73 -4.08 -7.56
N LEU A 153 1.94 -4.88 -8.61
CA LEU A 153 1.36 -4.61 -9.92
C LEU A 153 -0.17 -4.72 -9.89
N GLY A 154 -0.73 -5.75 -9.28
CA GLY A 154 -2.17 -5.89 -9.13
C GLY A 154 -2.79 -4.69 -8.42
N GLY A 155 -2.23 -4.30 -7.29
CA GLY A 155 -2.70 -3.15 -6.53
C GLY A 155 -2.56 -1.80 -7.24
N SER A 156 -1.55 -1.66 -8.13
CA SER A 156 -1.26 -0.41 -8.83
C SER A 156 -2.09 -0.26 -10.12
N ILE A 157 -2.22 -1.32 -10.90
CA ILE A 157 -2.80 -1.28 -12.25
C ILE A 157 -4.34 -1.33 -12.21
N LYS A 158 -4.94 -1.98 -11.21
CA LYS A 158 -6.41 -2.14 -11.13
C LYS A 158 -7.19 -0.81 -11.16
N ASN A 159 -6.57 0.30 -10.77
CA ASN A 159 -7.21 1.61 -10.78
C ASN A 159 -7.66 2.05 -12.19
N VAL A 160 -6.97 1.60 -13.24
CA VAL A 160 -7.38 1.85 -14.63
C VAL A 160 -8.75 1.23 -14.92
N ILE A 161 -8.95 -0.01 -14.46
CA ILE A 161 -10.23 -0.71 -14.64
C ILE A 161 -11.32 -0.13 -13.74
N ALA A 162 -10.97 0.28 -12.51
CA ALA A 162 -11.90 0.94 -11.61
C ALA A 162 -12.42 2.27 -12.21
N LEU A 163 -11.52 3.07 -12.80
CA LEU A 163 -11.91 4.30 -13.51
C LEU A 163 -12.84 4.01 -14.68
N ALA A 164 -12.50 3.02 -15.52
CA ALA A 164 -13.33 2.62 -16.66
C ALA A 164 -14.71 2.09 -16.21
N ALA A 165 -14.76 1.34 -15.11
CA ALA A 165 -16.03 0.88 -14.52
C ALA A 165 -16.91 2.06 -14.05
N GLY A 166 -16.29 3.07 -13.41
CA GLY A 166 -16.96 4.31 -13.03
C GLY A 166 -17.52 5.09 -14.23
N VAL A 167 -16.80 5.11 -15.36
CA VAL A 167 -17.29 5.69 -16.61
C VAL A 167 -18.50 4.91 -17.14
N CYS A 168 -18.47 3.57 -17.10
CA CYS A 168 -19.63 2.74 -17.49
C CYS A 168 -20.86 3.04 -16.62
N ASP A 169 -20.68 3.20 -15.32
CA ASP A 169 -21.75 3.56 -14.40
C ASP A 169 -22.31 4.96 -14.70
N GLY A 170 -21.44 5.95 -14.89
CA GLY A 170 -21.84 7.32 -15.20
C GLY A 170 -22.57 7.47 -16.54
N LEU A 171 -22.28 6.60 -17.51
CA LEU A 171 -22.96 6.56 -18.81
C LEU A 171 -24.20 5.66 -18.83
N GLY A 172 -24.49 4.97 -17.73
CA GLY A 172 -25.66 4.07 -17.63
C GLY A 172 -25.58 2.84 -18.55
N LEU A 173 -24.36 2.31 -18.82
CA LEU A 173 -24.17 1.20 -19.76
C LEU A 173 -24.60 -0.18 -19.21
N GLY A 174 -25.00 -0.24 -17.96
CA GLY A 174 -25.57 -1.41 -17.30
C GLY A 174 -24.52 -2.44 -16.83
N ASP A 175 -25.01 -3.43 -16.07
CA ASP A 175 -24.16 -4.40 -15.38
C ASP A 175 -23.46 -5.38 -16.31
N ASN A 176 -24.07 -5.75 -17.44
CA ASN A 176 -23.43 -6.64 -18.42
C ASN A 176 -22.15 -6.03 -19.00
N THR A 177 -22.18 -4.73 -19.32
CA THR A 177 -21.00 -4.00 -19.82
C THR A 177 -19.91 -3.93 -18.75
N LYS A 178 -20.32 -3.60 -17.51
CA LYS A 178 -19.39 -3.55 -16.39
C LYS A 178 -18.74 -4.92 -16.09
N ALA A 179 -19.51 -5.98 -16.08
CA ALA A 179 -19.02 -7.35 -15.89
C ALA A 179 -18.03 -7.75 -17.00
N ALA A 180 -18.33 -7.45 -18.26
CA ALA A 180 -17.44 -7.68 -19.39
C ALA A 180 -16.13 -6.89 -19.27
N LEU A 181 -16.23 -5.60 -18.91
CA LEU A 181 -15.08 -4.74 -18.68
C LEU A 181 -14.15 -5.29 -17.58
N ILE A 182 -14.73 -5.67 -16.43
CA ILE A 182 -13.96 -6.23 -15.30
C ILE A 182 -13.25 -7.53 -15.73
N THR A 183 -13.99 -8.45 -16.39
CA THR A 183 -13.42 -9.72 -16.85
C THR A 183 -12.26 -9.52 -17.83
N ARG A 184 -12.42 -8.63 -18.79
CA ARG A 184 -11.37 -8.30 -19.76
C ARG A 184 -10.21 -7.56 -19.09
N GLY A 185 -10.52 -6.62 -18.20
CA GLY A 185 -9.53 -5.85 -17.45
C GLY A 185 -8.61 -6.73 -16.61
N ILE A 186 -9.17 -7.69 -15.87
CA ILE A 186 -8.39 -8.67 -15.10
C ILE A 186 -7.45 -9.46 -16.01
N THR A 187 -7.94 -9.89 -17.18
CA THR A 187 -7.14 -10.63 -18.16
C THR A 187 -5.93 -9.81 -18.65
N GLU A 188 -6.13 -8.52 -18.92
CA GLU A 188 -5.04 -7.63 -19.37
C GLU A 188 -4.06 -7.33 -18.23
N ILE A 189 -4.55 -7.09 -17.01
CA ILE A 189 -3.71 -6.90 -15.81
C ILE A 189 -2.84 -8.15 -15.58
N ALA A 190 -3.45 -9.32 -15.61
CA ALA A 190 -2.73 -10.59 -15.40
C ALA A 190 -1.68 -10.84 -16.49
N ARG A 191 -2.02 -10.58 -17.78
CA ARG A 191 -1.07 -10.70 -18.89
C ARG A 191 0.16 -9.81 -18.70
N LEU A 192 -0.06 -8.53 -18.40
CA LEU A 192 1.03 -7.60 -18.13
C LEU A 192 1.82 -8.01 -16.89
N GLY A 193 1.14 -8.34 -15.81
CA GLY A 193 1.78 -8.69 -14.55
C GLY A 193 2.62 -9.97 -14.63
N VAL A 194 2.14 -10.99 -15.35
CA VAL A 194 2.92 -12.22 -15.59
C VAL A 194 4.14 -11.92 -16.48
N ALA A 195 4.00 -11.08 -17.50
CA ALA A 195 5.14 -10.64 -18.31
C ALA A 195 6.21 -9.88 -17.51
N MET A 196 5.81 -9.26 -16.40
CA MET A 196 6.71 -8.56 -15.45
C MET A 196 7.20 -9.47 -14.31
N GLY A 197 6.88 -10.76 -14.31
CA GLY A 197 7.37 -11.75 -13.33
C GLY A 197 6.44 -12.05 -12.16
N GLY A 198 5.22 -11.53 -12.14
CA GLY A 198 4.19 -11.90 -11.17
C GLY A 198 3.49 -13.23 -11.51
N HIS A 199 2.79 -13.80 -10.55
CA HIS A 199 2.06 -15.07 -10.72
C HIS A 199 0.58 -14.80 -11.04
N MET A 200 0.03 -15.59 -11.97
CA MET A 200 -1.38 -15.48 -12.43
C MET A 200 -2.37 -15.49 -11.27
N GLU A 201 -2.16 -16.38 -10.30
CA GLU A 201 -3.04 -16.54 -9.13
C GLU A 201 -3.13 -15.28 -8.28
N THR A 202 -2.07 -14.48 -8.22
CA THR A 202 -2.04 -13.24 -7.45
C THR A 202 -2.98 -12.19 -8.06
N PHE A 203 -3.06 -12.14 -9.39
CA PHE A 203 -3.95 -11.20 -10.10
C PHE A 203 -5.42 -11.60 -10.01
N CYS A 204 -5.72 -12.87 -9.79
CA CYS A 204 -7.06 -13.36 -9.49
C CYS A 204 -7.43 -13.27 -7.99
N GLY A 205 -6.51 -12.80 -7.15
CA GLY A 205 -6.66 -12.71 -5.71
C GLY A 205 -6.91 -11.28 -5.20
N LEU A 206 -6.67 -11.08 -3.89
CA LEU A 206 -6.93 -9.83 -3.17
C LEU A 206 -6.24 -8.59 -3.73
N SER A 207 -5.06 -8.74 -4.33
CA SER A 207 -4.31 -7.60 -4.89
C SER A 207 -4.77 -7.22 -6.30
N GLY A 208 -5.33 -8.16 -7.06
CA GLY A 208 -5.75 -7.94 -8.44
C GLY A 208 -7.24 -7.59 -8.58
N ILE A 209 -8.11 -8.44 -8.06
CA ILE A 209 -9.59 -8.28 -8.17
C ILE A 209 -10.15 -7.47 -6.99
N GLY A 210 -9.58 -7.66 -5.81
CA GLY A 210 -10.05 -7.08 -4.56
C GLY A 210 -9.95 -5.55 -4.45
#